data_0d4b02274fb35aa67f6fab7afc636527
#
_entry.id   0d4b02274fb35aa67f6fab7afc636527
#
_cell.length_a   1.000
_cell.length_b   1.000
_cell.length_c   1.000
_cell.angle_alpha   90.00
_cell.angle_beta   90.00
_cell.angle_gamma   90.00
#
_symmetry.space_group_name_H-M   'P 1'
#
loop_
_entity.id
_entity.type
_entity.pdbx_description
1 polymer ?
#
loop_
_entity_poly.entity_id
_entity_poly.type
_entity_poly.pdbx_seq_one_letter_code
_entity_poly.pdbx_strand_id
1 'polypeptide(L)'
;MIWLTGDTHGHFERIEAFCRERQTTRDDLLVILGDSGFNFGGGERDLALKTQAARFPVTILSLHGNRENRPQNIPGYVEGEFCGGKILYEPQFPNLLFAVDGEVYRLGGKDCLAVGGAYSTGKEYRLAKGMGWWPDEQPSEETKRRVEWLLDVRGWQMDLVLTHTCPLRYKPLEALKPDLDQSTVDSTTEEWMDEIELRLRYARWYCGHFHTDKTVGRLRILFREIVELEG
;
A
#
# COMPACT_ATOMS: atom_id res chain seq x y z
N MET A 1 -9.81 -13.55 9.69
CA MET A 1 -10.26 -13.12 8.33
C MET A 1 -9.30 -12.08 7.78
N ILE A 2 -9.35 -11.75 6.46
CA ILE A 2 -8.43 -10.78 5.85
C ILE A 2 -9.26 -9.77 5.07
N TRP A 3 -9.00 -8.48 5.32
CA TRP A 3 -9.65 -7.36 4.64
C TRP A 3 -8.64 -6.39 4.05
N LEU A 4 -9.07 -5.61 3.07
CA LEU A 4 -8.28 -4.58 2.42
C LEU A 4 -9.03 -3.25 2.43
N THR A 5 -8.28 -2.16 2.52
CA THR A 5 -8.78 -0.80 2.34
C THR A 5 -7.72 0.07 1.67
N GLY A 6 -8.13 1.19 1.08
CA GLY A 6 -7.20 2.18 0.55
C GLY A 6 -6.69 3.15 1.62
N ASP A 7 -6.18 4.26 1.14
CA ASP A 7 -5.55 5.34 1.88
C ASP A 7 -6.34 5.77 3.12
N THR A 8 -5.69 5.80 4.26
CA THR A 8 -6.30 6.27 5.51
C THR A 8 -5.81 7.65 5.93
N HIS A 9 -4.58 8.02 5.56
CA HIS A 9 -3.95 9.30 5.94
C HIS A 9 -4.03 9.62 7.44
N GLY A 10 -4.05 8.59 8.29
CA GLY A 10 -4.20 8.74 9.75
C GLY A 10 -5.64 8.99 10.22
N HIS A 11 -6.63 8.87 9.34
CA HIS A 11 -8.06 8.92 9.68
C HIS A 11 -8.59 7.51 9.89
N PHE A 12 -8.64 7.07 11.15
CA PHE A 12 -8.91 5.68 11.50
C PHE A 12 -10.34 5.43 11.99
N GLU A 13 -11.24 6.44 11.95
CA GLU A 13 -12.60 6.34 12.47
C GLU A 13 -13.38 5.19 11.79
N ARG A 14 -13.17 5.00 10.48
CA ARG A 14 -13.80 3.90 9.73
C ARG A 14 -13.25 2.53 10.13
N ILE A 15 -11.94 2.45 10.46
CA ILE A 15 -11.31 1.20 10.93
C ILE A 15 -11.82 0.85 12.32
N GLU A 16 -11.93 1.83 13.21
CA GLU A 16 -12.49 1.63 14.55
C GLU A 16 -13.93 1.13 14.48
N ALA A 17 -14.78 1.77 13.66
CA ALA A 17 -16.15 1.35 13.44
C ALA A 17 -16.21 -0.08 12.87
N PHE A 18 -15.41 -0.37 11.86
CA PHE A 18 -15.30 -1.69 11.25
C PHE A 18 -14.90 -2.78 12.27
N CYS A 19 -13.87 -2.53 13.07
CA CYS A 19 -13.41 -3.48 14.08
C CYS A 19 -14.52 -3.80 15.09
N ARG A 20 -15.28 -2.78 15.51
CA ARG A 20 -16.41 -2.94 16.42
C ARG A 20 -17.56 -3.73 15.79
N GLU A 21 -17.91 -3.42 14.53
CA GLU A 21 -19.02 -4.08 13.81
C GLU A 21 -18.70 -5.54 13.47
N ARG A 22 -17.47 -5.82 13.07
CA ARG A 22 -17.01 -7.16 12.70
C ARG A 22 -16.51 -7.98 13.87
N GLN A 23 -16.37 -7.36 15.05
CA GLN A 23 -15.81 -8.00 16.25
C GLN A 23 -14.45 -8.64 15.97
N THR A 24 -13.59 -7.89 15.27
CA THR A 24 -12.26 -8.37 14.89
C THR A 24 -11.39 -8.71 16.10
N THR A 25 -10.38 -9.52 15.85
CA THR A 25 -9.35 -9.91 16.83
C THR A 25 -7.96 -9.69 16.24
N ARG A 26 -6.91 -9.90 17.01
CA ARG A 26 -5.51 -9.82 16.52
C ARG A 26 -5.16 -10.90 15.48
N ASP A 27 -5.96 -11.95 15.38
CA ASP A 27 -5.81 -12.99 14.37
C ASP A 27 -6.37 -12.56 13.01
N ASP A 28 -7.13 -11.48 12.99
CA ASP A 28 -7.64 -10.86 11.77
C ASP A 28 -6.62 -9.89 11.19
N LEU A 29 -6.59 -9.77 9.88
CA LEU A 29 -5.67 -8.91 9.14
C LEU A 29 -6.43 -7.83 8.36
N LEU A 30 -6.00 -6.58 8.50
CA LEU A 30 -6.40 -5.47 7.64
C LEU A 30 -5.19 -5.01 6.83
N VAL A 31 -5.26 -5.11 5.50
CA VAL A 31 -4.24 -4.57 4.60
C VAL A 31 -4.62 -3.15 4.21
N ILE A 32 -3.73 -2.18 4.44
CA ILE A 32 -3.86 -0.81 3.95
C ILE A 32 -2.98 -0.67 2.71
N LEU A 33 -3.58 -0.31 1.59
CA LEU A 33 -2.93 -0.26 0.27
C LEU A 33 -2.12 1.05 0.07
N GLY A 34 -1.33 1.41 1.07
CA GLY A 34 -0.48 2.60 1.11
C GLY A 34 -1.16 3.82 1.73
N ASP A 35 -0.38 4.85 1.96
CA ASP A 35 -0.81 6.12 2.57
C ASP A 35 -1.61 5.92 3.88
N SER A 36 -1.09 5.06 4.74
CA SER A 36 -1.67 4.77 6.05
C SER A 36 -1.74 6.01 6.95
N GLY A 37 -0.84 6.97 6.72
CA GLY A 37 -0.62 8.15 7.55
C GLY A 37 0.45 7.95 8.62
N PHE A 38 0.95 6.73 8.76
CA PHE A 38 2.14 6.45 9.54
C PHE A 38 3.37 7.00 8.81
N ASN A 39 4.41 7.38 9.58
CA ASN A 39 5.70 7.82 9.03
C ASN A 39 5.64 9.08 8.12
N PHE A 40 4.58 9.88 8.22
CA PHE A 40 4.44 11.14 7.47
C PHE A 40 4.88 12.37 8.27
N GLY A 41 4.42 12.48 9.51
CA GLY A 41 4.64 13.68 10.33
C GLY A 41 5.93 13.65 11.14
N GLY A 42 6.48 12.46 11.37
CA GLY A 42 7.61 12.22 12.27
C GLY A 42 7.29 12.49 13.75
N GLY A 43 8.20 12.07 14.63
CA GLY A 43 8.16 12.38 16.05
C GLY A 43 6.85 12.04 16.77
N GLU A 44 6.38 13.00 17.59
CA GLU A 44 5.19 12.81 18.45
C GLU A 44 3.90 12.54 17.66
N ARG A 45 3.78 13.11 16.46
CA ARG A 45 2.58 12.92 15.62
C ARG A 45 2.46 11.47 15.16
N ASP A 46 3.53 10.91 14.63
CA ASP A 46 3.54 9.51 14.19
C ASP A 46 3.37 8.57 15.38
N LEU A 47 4.02 8.87 16.51
CA LEU A 47 3.85 8.11 17.75
C LEU A 47 2.38 8.09 18.21
N ALA A 48 1.69 9.23 18.16
CA ALA A 48 0.28 9.32 18.53
C ALA A 48 -0.61 8.48 17.61
N LEU A 49 -0.42 8.57 16.28
CA LEU A 49 -1.17 7.79 15.29
C LEU A 49 -0.94 6.29 15.45
N LYS A 50 0.31 5.86 15.59
CA LYS A 50 0.65 4.44 15.82
C LYS A 50 0.08 3.93 17.14
N THR A 51 0.14 4.75 18.21
CA THR A 51 -0.44 4.41 19.52
C THR A 51 -1.96 4.23 19.42
N GLN A 52 -2.64 5.07 18.65
CA GLN A 52 -4.08 4.93 18.38
C GLN A 52 -4.35 3.63 17.61
N ALA A 53 -3.71 3.44 16.47
CA ALA A 53 -3.93 2.28 15.59
C ALA A 53 -3.57 0.95 16.27
N ALA A 54 -2.53 0.94 17.09
CA ALA A 54 -2.10 -0.23 17.84
C ALA A 54 -3.15 -0.72 18.87
N ARG A 55 -4.14 0.06 19.21
CA ARG A 55 -5.24 -0.35 20.13
C ARG A 55 -6.35 -1.12 19.40
N PHE A 56 -6.45 -1.01 18.09
CA PHE A 56 -7.50 -1.72 17.36
C PHE A 56 -7.29 -3.24 17.46
N PRO A 57 -8.35 -4.00 17.69
CA PRO A 57 -8.28 -5.46 17.76
C PRO A 57 -8.16 -6.08 16.36
N VAL A 58 -7.09 -5.73 15.64
CA VAL A 58 -6.75 -6.24 14.31
C VAL A 58 -5.24 -6.09 14.10
N THR A 59 -4.62 -6.98 13.35
CA THR A 59 -3.28 -6.78 12.82
C THR A 59 -3.36 -5.95 11.54
N ILE A 60 -2.53 -4.93 11.40
CA ILE A 60 -2.50 -4.05 10.22
C ILE A 60 -1.22 -4.34 9.44
N LEU A 61 -1.35 -4.62 8.14
CA LEU A 61 -0.25 -4.68 7.19
C LEU A 61 -0.38 -3.52 6.22
N SER A 62 0.51 -2.54 6.30
CA SER A 62 0.50 -1.38 5.41
C SER A 62 1.50 -1.59 4.27
N LEU A 63 1.07 -1.35 3.03
CA LEU A 63 1.99 -1.10 1.92
C LEU A 63 2.54 0.31 2.06
N HIS A 64 3.70 0.57 1.44
CA HIS A 64 4.22 1.92 1.35
C HIS A 64 3.37 2.77 0.38
N GLY A 65 3.00 3.98 0.82
CA GLY A 65 2.36 5.00 -0.02
C GLY A 65 3.35 6.06 -0.50
N ASN A 66 2.87 7.07 -1.23
CA ASN A 66 3.71 8.18 -1.69
C ASN A 66 3.75 9.36 -0.70
N ARG A 67 3.01 9.27 0.41
CA ARG A 67 2.95 10.32 1.44
C ARG A 67 3.45 9.82 2.78
N GLU A 68 4.47 8.99 2.78
CA GLU A 68 5.08 8.47 3.99
C GLU A 68 6.55 8.13 3.75
N ASN A 69 7.37 8.30 4.80
CA ASN A 69 8.76 7.87 4.76
C ASN A 69 8.82 6.34 4.83
N ARG A 70 9.72 5.75 4.08
CA ARG A 70 9.90 4.29 4.12
C ARG A 70 10.41 3.84 5.49
N PRO A 71 9.87 2.76 6.07
CA PRO A 71 10.30 2.25 7.37
C PRO A 71 11.81 2.03 7.50
N GLN A 72 12.48 1.56 6.43
CA GLN A 72 13.94 1.35 6.44
C GLN A 72 14.75 2.63 6.63
N ASN A 73 14.18 3.81 6.39
CA ASN A 73 14.83 5.10 6.60
C ASN A 73 14.61 5.64 8.02
N ILE A 74 13.86 4.95 8.86
CA ILE A 74 13.44 5.43 10.18
C ILE A 74 14.09 4.56 11.26
N PRO A 75 14.86 5.16 12.19
CA PRO A 75 15.40 4.41 13.31
C PRO A 75 14.32 3.73 14.16
N GLY A 76 14.58 2.52 14.63
CA GLY A 76 13.67 1.77 15.50
C GLY A 76 12.84 0.71 14.79
N TYR A 77 12.77 0.72 13.47
CA TYR A 77 12.20 -0.40 12.72
C TYR A 77 13.16 -1.58 12.69
N VAL A 78 12.60 -2.77 12.81
CA VAL A 78 13.31 -4.04 12.72
C VAL A 78 12.68 -4.92 11.65
N GLU A 79 13.50 -5.79 11.05
CA GLU A 79 12.99 -6.81 10.12
C GLU A 79 12.31 -7.95 10.88
N GLY A 80 11.27 -8.50 10.27
CA GLY A 80 10.58 -9.70 10.71
C GLY A 80 10.05 -10.48 9.52
N GLU A 81 9.30 -11.53 9.80
CA GLU A 81 8.59 -12.33 8.81
C GLU A 81 7.11 -12.41 9.17
N PHE A 82 6.24 -12.28 8.18
CA PHE A 82 4.81 -12.43 8.33
C PHE A 82 4.22 -13.09 7.07
N CYS A 83 3.48 -14.17 7.26
CA CYS A 83 2.85 -14.91 6.15
C CYS A 83 3.81 -15.28 5.01
N GLY A 84 5.07 -15.59 5.32
CA GLY A 84 6.10 -16.03 4.37
C GLY A 84 6.82 -14.90 3.62
N GLY A 85 6.50 -13.65 3.89
CA GLY A 85 7.18 -12.47 3.34
C GLY A 85 7.87 -11.64 4.44
N LYS A 86 8.90 -10.88 4.06
CA LYS A 86 9.58 -9.95 4.96
C LYS A 86 8.69 -8.76 5.28
N ILE A 87 8.75 -8.33 6.53
CA ILE A 87 8.10 -7.12 7.01
C ILE A 87 9.08 -6.24 7.78
N LEU A 88 8.72 -4.97 7.93
CA LEU A 88 9.33 -4.05 8.88
C LEU A 88 8.29 -3.65 9.92
N TYR A 89 8.70 -3.55 11.18
CA TYR A 89 7.83 -3.11 12.27
C TYR A 89 8.63 -2.49 13.41
N GLU A 90 7.96 -1.69 14.23
CA GLU A 90 8.53 -1.20 15.48
C GLU A 90 8.16 -2.15 16.62
N PRO A 91 9.11 -2.67 17.44
CA PRO A 91 8.82 -3.62 18.51
C PRO A 91 7.76 -3.17 19.52
N GLN A 92 7.62 -1.86 19.71
CA GLN A 92 6.57 -1.28 20.56
C GLN A 92 5.16 -1.36 19.95
N PHE A 93 5.04 -1.61 18.63
CA PHE A 93 3.78 -1.73 17.89
C PHE A 93 3.74 -3.04 17.08
N PRO A 94 3.77 -4.21 17.72
CA PRO A 94 3.96 -5.49 17.04
C PRO A 94 2.82 -5.91 16.11
N ASN A 95 1.70 -5.23 16.15
CA ASN A 95 0.55 -5.44 15.26
C ASN A 95 0.44 -4.40 14.13
N LEU A 96 1.40 -3.48 14.01
CA LEU A 96 1.51 -2.55 12.89
C LEU A 96 2.71 -2.97 12.03
N LEU A 97 2.41 -3.67 10.95
CA LEU A 97 3.38 -4.28 10.06
C LEU A 97 3.47 -3.47 8.77
N PHE A 98 4.67 -3.38 8.20
CA PHE A 98 4.90 -2.71 6.92
C PHE A 98 5.45 -3.72 5.92
N ALA A 99 4.77 -3.88 4.81
CA ALA A 99 5.18 -4.76 3.74
C ALA A 99 6.48 -4.26 3.08
N VAL A 100 7.34 -5.19 2.72
CA VAL A 100 8.53 -4.88 1.91
C VAL A 100 8.15 -5.03 0.44
N ASP A 101 8.48 -4.02 -0.37
CA ASP A 101 8.15 -4.02 -1.79
C ASP A 101 8.76 -5.22 -2.52
N GLY A 102 7.96 -5.91 -3.32
CA GLY A 102 8.37 -7.08 -4.07
C GLY A 102 8.39 -8.39 -3.28
N GLU A 103 7.90 -8.39 -2.05
CA GLU A 103 7.66 -9.63 -1.29
C GLU A 103 6.33 -10.29 -1.69
N VAL A 104 6.24 -11.58 -1.44
CA VAL A 104 5.02 -12.37 -1.63
C VAL A 104 4.54 -12.88 -0.29
N TYR A 105 3.32 -12.52 0.06
CA TYR A 105 2.67 -12.93 1.30
C TYR A 105 1.63 -14.01 1.04
N ARG A 106 1.62 -15.07 1.84
CA ARG A 106 0.60 -16.13 1.79
C ARG A 106 -0.63 -15.73 2.59
N LEU A 107 -1.51 -14.95 1.99
CA LEU A 107 -2.72 -14.42 2.65
C LEU A 107 -3.94 -15.28 2.33
N GLY A 108 -4.56 -15.88 3.33
CA GLY A 108 -5.73 -16.75 3.14
C GLY A 108 -5.48 -17.93 2.19
N GLY A 109 -4.24 -18.44 2.16
CA GLY A 109 -3.84 -19.52 1.26
C GLY A 109 -3.47 -19.06 -0.16
N LYS A 110 -3.48 -17.76 -0.44
CA LYS A 110 -3.20 -17.15 -1.77
C LYS A 110 -1.85 -16.47 -1.77
N ASP A 111 -1.11 -16.56 -2.87
CA ASP A 111 0.15 -15.85 -3.07
C ASP A 111 -0.14 -14.42 -3.53
N CYS A 112 0.16 -13.45 -2.67
CA CYS A 112 -0.12 -12.03 -2.86
C CYS A 112 1.20 -11.27 -3.06
N LEU A 113 1.47 -10.77 -4.26
CA LEU A 113 2.59 -9.87 -4.52
C LEU A 113 2.26 -8.49 -3.95
N ALA A 114 3.16 -7.90 -3.16
CA ALA A 114 3.00 -6.54 -2.62
C ALA A 114 4.04 -5.59 -3.20
N VAL A 115 3.58 -4.44 -3.75
CA VAL A 115 4.45 -3.35 -4.22
C VAL A 115 3.83 -2.01 -3.85
N GLY A 116 4.52 -1.25 -3.01
CA GLY A 116 4.12 0.09 -2.61
C GLY A 116 4.67 1.19 -3.51
N GLY A 117 4.30 2.42 -3.18
CA GLY A 117 4.80 3.63 -3.81
C GLY A 117 4.03 4.10 -5.04
N ALA A 118 4.10 5.41 -5.26
CA ALA A 118 3.55 6.12 -6.40
C ALA A 118 4.18 7.51 -6.50
N TYR A 119 4.01 8.19 -7.62
CA TYR A 119 4.41 9.60 -7.77
C TYR A 119 3.46 10.55 -7.04
N SER A 120 4.02 11.54 -6.37
CA SER A 120 3.26 12.60 -5.67
C SER A 120 2.99 13.78 -6.57
N THR A 121 1.77 13.92 -7.09
CA THR A 121 1.36 15.10 -7.87
C THR A 121 1.46 16.43 -7.09
N GLY A 122 1.50 16.37 -5.76
CA GLY A 122 1.69 17.52 -4.88
C GLY A 122 3.13 17.77 -4.42
N LYS A 123 4.12 17.13 -5.03
CA LYS A 123 5.54 17.19 -4.67
C LYS A 123 6.05 18.63 -4.54
N GLU A 124 5.92 19.42 -5.59
CA GLU A 124 6.41 20.81 -5.63
C GLU A 124 5.78 21.68 -4.55
N TYR A 125 4.47 21.53 -4.34
CA TYR A 125 3.76 22.24 -3.27
C TYR A 125 4.29 21.84 -1.88
N ARG A 126 4.50 20.55 -1.63
CA ARG A 126 5.02 20.07 -0.35
C ARG A 126 6.44 20.58 -0.09
N LEU A 127 7.31 20.50 -1.08
CA LEU A 127 8.68 21.05 -0.99
C LEU A 127 8.67 22.55 -0.71
N ALA A 128 7.86 23.33 -1.42
CA ALA A 128 7.74 24.77 -1.22
C ALA A 128 7.19 25.15 0.18
N LYS A 129 6.42 24.28 0.82
CA LYS A 129 5.86 24.46 2.17
C LYS A 129 6.68 23.80 3.28
N GLY A 130 7.83 23.18 2.98
CA GLY A 130 8.61 22.43 3.96
C GLY A 130 7.88 21.23 4.55
N MET A 131 6.93 20.66 3.80
CA MET A 131 6.20 19.46 4.18
C MET A 131 6.99 18.21 3.77
N GLY A 132 6.73 17.07 4.42
CA GLY A 132 7.39 15.80 4.12
C GLY A 132 7.20 15.36 2.65
N TRP A 133 8.31 15.09 2.01
CA TRP A 133 8.42 14.41 0.73
C TRP A 133 9.72 13.61 0.72
N TRP A 134 9.69 12.43 0.11
CA TRP A 134 10.83 11.53 0.09
C TRP A 134 11.14 11.10 -1.34
N PRO A 135 12.43 11.12 -1.75
CA PRO A 135 12.84 10.84 -3.13
C PRO A 135 12.60 9.37 -3.53
N ASP A 136 12.43 8.49 -2.56
CA ASP A 136 12.14 7.06 -2.74
C ASP A 136 10.64 6.74 -2.62
N GLU A 137 9.77 7.72 -2.90
CA GLU A 137 8.31 7.53 -2.90
C GLU A 137 7.82 6.49 -3.92
N GLN A 138 8.57 6.28 -5.00
CA GLN A 138 8.30 5.25 -6.01
C GLN A 138 9.22 4.02 -5.82
N PRO A 139 8.86 2.83 -6.35
CA PRO A 139 9.75 1.69 -6.38
C PRO A 139 11.05 1.99 -7.14
N SER A 140 12.19 1.65 -6.55
CA SER A 140 13.48 1.79 -7.21
C SER A 140 13.63 0.82 -8.38
N GLU A 141 14.55 1.11 -9.29
CA GLU A 141 14.90 0.20 -10.39
C GLU A 141 15.42 -1.16 -9.89
N GLU A 142 16.03 -1.20 -8.72
CA GLU A 142 16.43 -2.45 -8.07
C GLU A 142 15.20 -3.25 -7.63
N THR A 143 14.22 -2.58 -7.02
CA THR A 143 12.94 -3.19 -6.63
C THR A 143 12.21 -3.73 -7.85
N LYS A 144 12.11 -2.95 -8.93
CA LYS A 144 11.45 -3.36 -10.18
C LYS A 144 12.10 -4.63 -10.75
N ARG A 145 13.44 -4.64 -10.89
CA ARG A 145 14.18 -5.83 -11.36
C ARG A 145 13.98 -7.04 -10.47
N ARG A 146 13.93 -6.86 -9.14
CA ARG A 146 13.69 -7.95 -8.20
C ARG A 146 12.29 -8.53 -8.35
N VAL A 147 11.28 -7.69 -8.54
CA VAL A 147 9.89 -8.12 -8.82
C VAL A 147 9.83 -8.91 -10.12
N GLU A 148 10.41 -8.41 -11.20
CA GLU A 148 10.41 -9.09 -12.49
C GLU A 148 11.10 -10.45 -12.42
N TRP A 149 12.27 -10.52 -11.77
CA TRP A 149 12.97 -11.77 -11.55
C TRP A 149 12.12 -12.77 -10.74
N LEU A 150 11.46 -12.31 -9.70
CA LEU A 150 10.57 -13.15 -8.89
C LEU A 150 9.41 -13.67 -9.74
N LEU A 151 8.82 -12.82 -10.59
CA LEU A 151 7.73 -13.22 -11.48
C LEU A 151 8.21 -14.20 -12.55
N ASP A 152 9.42 -14.01 -13.11
CA ASP A 152 10.03 -14.97 -14.03
C ASP A 152 10.20 -16.35 -13.38
N VAL A 153 10.74 -16.42 -12.16
CA VAL A 153 10.90 -17.66 -11.40
C VAL A 153 9.56 -18.33 -11.13
N ARG A 154 8.49 -17.57 -10.95
CA ARG A 154 7.12 -18.06 -10.71
C ARG A 154 6.33 -18.29 -12.00
N GLY A 155 6.94 -18.18 -13.18
CA GLY A 155 6.28 -18.37 -14.47
C GLY A 155 5.16 -17.34 -14.73
N TRP A 156 5.31 -16.13 -14.20
CA TRP A 156 4.36 -15.01 -14.31
C TRP A 156 2.94 -15.38 -13.83
N GLN A 157 2.87 -16.03 -12.66
CA GLN A 157 1.62 -16.42 -12.03
C GLN A 157 1.60 -15.95 -10.57
N MET A 158 0.53 -15.27 -10.20
CA MET A 158 0.19 -14.86 -8.83
C MET A 158 -1.31 -15.01 -8.63
N ASP A 159 -1.74 -15.30 -7.42
CA ASP A 159 -3.16 -15.28 -7.12
C ASP A 159 -3.67 -13.84 -7.08
N LEU A 160 -2.98 -12.99 -6.33
CA LEU A 160 -3.37 -11.61 -6.09
C LEU A 160 -2.19 -10.67 -6.25
N VAL A 161 -2.50 -9.41 -6.60
CA VAL A 161 -1.54 -8.30 -6.61
C VAL A 161 -2.07 -7.17 -5.75
N LEU A 162 -1.24 -6.68 -4.84
CA LEU A 162 -1.54 -5.60 -3.90
C LEU A 162 -0.55 -4.47 -4.15
N THR A 163 -1.04 -3.32 -4.60
CA THR A 163 -0.16 -2.18 -4.90
C THR A 163 -0.70 -0.88 -4.31
N HIS A 164 0.12 0.16 -4.24
CA HIS A 164 -0.39 1.48 -3.88
C HIS A 164 -1.06 2.14 -5.08
N THR A 165 -0.38 2.25 -6.23
CA THR A 165 -0.98 2.73 -7.49
C THR A 165 -1.39 1.57 -8.40
N CYS A 166 -1.88 1.83 -9.60
CA CYS A 166 -2.37 0.83 -10.56
C CYS A 166 -1.61 0.89 -11.90
N PRO A 167 -1.71 -0.15 -12.74
CA PRO A 167 -1.26 -0.06 -14.14
C PRO A 167 -1.87 1.15 -14.86
N LEU A 168 -1.09 1.83 -15.70
CA LEU A 168 -1.44 3.12 -16.32
C LEU A 168 -2.80 3.10 -17.04
N ARG A 169 -3.10 2.02 -17.75
CA ARG A 169 -4.38 1.85 -18.49
C ARG A 169 -5.63 1.87 -17.60
N TYR A 170 -5.48 1.62 -16.30
CA TYR A 170 -6.58 1.61 -15.33
C TYR A 170 -6.66 2.89 -14.48
N LYS A 171 -5.76 3.86 -14.74
CA LYS A 171 -5.76 5.14 -14.03
C LYS A 171 -7.12 5.82 -14.15
N PRO A 172 -7.80 6.11 -13.02
CA PRO A 172 -9.15 6.68 -13.03
C PRO A 172 -9.09 8.18 -13.31
N LEU A 173 -9.00 8.58 -14.58
CA LEU A 173 -8.83 9.98 -15.00
C LEU A 173 -9.91 10.90 -14.45
N GLU A 174 -11.13 10.40 -14.29
CA GLU A 174 -12.26 11.13 -13.70
C GLU A 174 -12.12 11.45 -12.22
N ALA A 175 -11.25 10.72 -11.50
CA ALA A 175 -10.97 10.97 -10.08
C ALA A 175 -9.81 11.95 -9.86
N LEU A 176 -9.09 12.30 -10.92
CA LEU A 176 -7.97 13.22 -10.84
C LEU A 176 -8.46 14.69 -10.74
N LYS A 177 -7.63 15.54 -10.15
CA LYS A 177 -7.93 16.98 -10.10
C LYS A 177 -8.00 17.54 -11.52
N PRO A 178 -9.07 18.29 -11.86
CA PRO A 178 -9.26 18.83 -13.22
C PRO A 178 -8.11 19.72 -13.70
N ASP A 179 -7.47 20.44 -12.77
CA ASP A 179 -6.39 21.39 -13.06
C ASP A 179 -5.00 20.75 -13.08
N LEU A 180 -4.91 19.43 -12.92
CA LEU A 180 -3.64 18.72 -12.92
C LEU A 180 -3.19 18.45 -14.36
N ASP A 181 -2.10 19.10 -14.78
CA ASP A 181 -1.45 18.79 -16.05
C ASP A 181 -0.80 17.40 -15.98
N GLN A 182 -1.41 16.45 -16.66
CA GLN A 182 -0.94 15.06 -16.69
C GLN A 182 0.44 14.90 -17.34
N SER A 183 0.88 15.86 -18.18
CA SER A 183 2.21 15.82 -18.81
C SER A 183 3.35 16.07 -17.80
N THR A 184 3.03 16.61 -16.62
CA THR A 184 4.00 16.85 -15.54
C THR A 184 4.05 15.71 -14.51
N VAL A 185 3.20 14.70 -14.66
CA VAL A 185 3.13 13.56 -13.75
C VAL A 185 4.11 12.49 -14.20
N ASP A 186 5.03 12.09 -13.32
CA ASP A 186 5.89 10.95 -13.56
C ASP A 186 5.09 9.65 -13.39
N SER A 187 4.73 9.03 -14.49
CA SER A 187 3.95 7.80 -14.55
C SER A 187 4.80 6.54 -14.73
N THR A 188 6.11 6.61 -14.48
CA THR A 188 7.03 5.47 -14.72
C THR A 188 6.70 4.24 -13.90
N THR A 189 6.10 4.39 -12.72
CA THR A 189 5.62 3.26 -11.91
C THR A 189 4.39 2.61 -12.53
N GLU A 190 3.41 3.40 -12.96
CA GLU A 190 2.18 2.92 -13.60
C GLU A 190 2.48 2.28 -14.98
N GLU A 191 3.41 2.84 -15.76
CA GLU A 191 3.88 2.29 -17.02
C GLU A 191 4.55 0.92 -16.81
N TRP A 192 5.44 0.81 -15.82
CA TRP A 192 6.04 -0.47 -15.45
C TRP A 192 5.00 -1.50 -14.98
N MET A 193 3.99 -1.08 -14.21
CA MET A 193 2.89 -1.96 -13.81
C MET A 193 2.04 -2.40 -15.02
N ASP A 194 1.90 -1.59 -16.05
CA ASP A 194 1.26 -1.96 -17.31
C ASP A 194 2.01 -3.11 -18.00
N GLU A 195 3.35 -3.04 -18.05
CA GLU A 195 4.18 -4.10 -18.62
C GLU A 195 4.06 -5.42 -17.82
N ILE A 196 4.01 -5.33 -16.50
CA ILE A 196 3.75 -6.50 -15.65
C ILE A 196 2.37 -7.08 -15.94
N GLU A 197 1.32 -6.26 -15.99
CA GLU A 197 -0.06 -6.70 -16.16
C GLU A 197 -0.28 -7.42 -17.49
N LEU A 198 0.42 -7.02 -18.55
CA LEU A 198 0.37 -7.67 -19.86
C LEU A 198 0.84 -9.14 -19.86
N ARG A 199 1.74 -9.49 -18.94
CA ARG A 199 2.35 -10.82 -18.85
C ARG A 199 1.79 -11.66 -17.71
N LEU A 200 1.36 -11.00 -16.63
CA LEU A 200 0.99 -11.65 -15.38
C LEU A 200 -0.39 -12.31 -15.46
N ARG A 201 -0.47 -13.57 -15.05
CA ARG A 201 -1.73 -14.26 -14.78
C ARG A 201 -2.08 -14.09 -13.31
N TYR A 202 -3.21 -13.46 -13.03
CA TYR A 202 -3.69 -13.20 -11.68
C TYR A 202 -5.21 -13.24 -11.60
N ALA A 203 -5.75 -13.49 -10.40
CA ALA A 203 -7.19 -13.47 -10.19
C ALA A 203 -7.71 -12.04 -9.93
N ARG A 204 -7.08 -11.29 -9.01
CA ARG A 204 -7.45 -9.94 -8.64
C ARG A 204 -6.23 -9.06 -8.42
N TRP A 205 -6.41 -7.76 -8.70
CA TRP A 205 -5.44 -6.69 -8.39
C TRP A 205 -6.12 -5.62 -7.55
N TYR A 206 -5.60 -5.32 -6.37
CA TYR A 206 -6.12 -4.28 -5.49
C TYR A 206 -5.12 -3.16 -5.36
N CYS A 207 -5.59 -1.90 -5.40
CA CYS A 207 -4.74 -0.72 -5.21
C CYS A 207 -5.49 0.42 -4.48
N GLY A 208 -4.74 1.43 -4.02
CA GLY A 208 -5.24 2.66 -3.39
C GLY A 208 -4.97 3.91 -4.23
N HIS A 209 -4.35 4.93 -3.61
CA HIS A 209 -3.79 6.14 -4.20
C HIS A 209 -4.78 7.15 -4.78
N PHE A 210 -5.78 6.73 -5.52
CA PHE A 210 -6.65 7.62 -6.31
C PHE A 210 -7.86 8.18 -5.54
N HIS A 211 -8.00 7.85 -4.26
CA HIS A 211 -9.10 8.30 -3.40
C HIS A 211 -10.50 8.07 -3.98
N THR A 212 -10.68 6.96 -4.67
CA THR A 212 -11.96 6.51 -5.25
C THR A 212 -12.14 5.02 -5.04
N ASP A 213 -13.38 4.58 -4.88
CA ASP A 213 -13.73 3.17 -4.88
C ASP A 213 -14.26 2.81 -6.27
N LYS A 214 -13.53 1.97 -7.02
CA LYS A 214 -13.84 1.63 -8.41
C LYS A 214 -13.36 0.23 -8.77
N THR A 215 -14.17 -0.51 -9.51
CA THR A 215 -13.77 -1.79 -10.07
C THR A 215 -13.73 -1.73 -11.60
N VAL A 216 -12.63 -2.18 -12.21
CA VAL A 216 -12.46 -2.28 -13.64
C VAL A 216 -11.93 -3.68 -13.98
N GLY A 217 -12.78 -4.55 -14.47
CA GLY A 217 -12.42 -5.94 -14.73
C GLY A 217 -11.94 -6.68 -13.47
N ARG A 218 -10.68 -7.09 -13.45
CA ARG A 218 -10.03 -7.77 -12.31
C ARG A 218 -9.35 -6.82 -11.32
N LEU A 219 -9.27 -5.53 -11.65
CA LEU A 219 -8.65 -4.52 -10.81
C LEU A 219 -9.70 -3.80 -9.97
N ARG A 220 -9.41 -3.62 -8.69
CA ARG A 220 -10.23 -2.86 -7.74
C ARG A 220 -9.39 -1.79 -7.05
N ILE A 221 -9.77 -0.54 -7.27
CA ILE A 221 -9.24 0.62 -6.56
C ILE A 221 -10.06 0.77 -5.28
N LEU A 222 -9.41 0.94 -4.15
CA LEU A 222 -10.04 1.11 -2.84
C LEU A 222 -9.64 2.45 -2.23
N PHE A 223 -10.60 3.08 -1.57
CA PHE A 223 -10.39 4.27 -0.76
C PHE A 223 -11.11 4.16 0.58
N ARG A 224 -12.44 4.25 0.59
CA ARG A 224 -13.24 4.22 1.82
C ARG A 224 -13.79 2.85 2.15
N GLU A 225 -14.00 2.04 1.17
CA GLU A 225 -14.48 0.68 1.37
C GLU A 225 -13.45 -0.16 2.14
N ILE A 226 -13.96 -1.04 3.00
CA ILE A 226 -13.21 -2.13 3.60
C ILE A 226 -13.84 -3.40 3.09
N VAL A 227 -13.07 -4.16 2.31
CA VAL A 227 -13.57 -5.34 1.61
C VAL A 227 -12.83 -6.59 2.06
N GLU A 228 -13.52 -7.72 2.06
CA GLU A 228 -12.88 -9.00 2.32
C GLU A 228 -11.96 -9.38 1.14
N LEU A 229 -10.83 -10.03 1.45
CA LEU A 229 -9.90 -10.52 0.44
C LEU A 229 -10.59 -11.62 -0.37
N GLU A 230 -10.97 -11.31 -1.60
CA GLU A 230 -11.54 -12.23 -2.58
C GLU A 230 -10.47 -12.72 -3.54
N GLY A 231 -10.64 -13.93 -4.08
CA GLY A 231 -9.79 -14.46 -5.13
C GLY A 231 -10.14 -15.87 -5.52
#